data_7fe4c1980719e8a69f6122ba9aa9e0eb
#
_entry.id   7fe4c1980719e8a69f6122ba9aa9e0eb
#
_cell.length_a   1.000
_cell.length_b   1.000
_cell.length_c   1.000
_cell.angle_alpha   90.00
_cell.angle_beta   90.00
_cell.angle_gamma   90.00
#
_symmetry.space_group_name_H-M   'P 1'
#
loop_
_entity.id
_entity.type
_entity.pdbx_description
1 polymer ?
#
loop_
_entity_poly.entity_id
_entity_poly.type
_entity_poly.pdbx_seq_one_letter_code
_entity_poly.pdbx_strand_id
1 'polypeptide(L)'
;MRVESGGDELAISSRGAMCLMQLMPNTWVELSVRYGLGVDPFDAHDNVIAGAAYLKDMHDRFGSAGFLGAYHAGPARYEQHLATGQPLPQETIAYVAAVTPLLGDGNGEHTPVRIRRGVPWQGAPLFVERSEARWL
;
A
#
# COMPACT_ATOMS: atom_id res chain seq x y z
N MET A 1 1.82 4.55 0.34
CA MET A 1 2.59 4.72 1.59
C MET A 1 3.06 6.17 1.82
N ARG A 2 3.93 6.74 0.98
CA ARG A 2 4.44 8.11 1.24
C ARG A 2 3.35 9.18 1.29
N VAL A 3 2.34 9.08 0.45
CA VAL A 3 1.20 10.01 0.40
C VAL A 3 0.13 9.63 1.44
N GLU A 4 0.04 8.37 1.84
CA GLU A 4 -0.94 7.86 2.80
C GLU A 4 -0.55 8.21 4.24
N SER A 5 0.59 7.70 4.69
CA SER A 5 1.02 7.79 6.09
C SER A 5 2.33 8.54 6.31
N GLY A 6 2.97 9.02 5.22
CA GLY A 6 4.34 9.52 5.30
C GLY A 6 5.39 8.45 5.57
N GLY A 7 5.00 7.17 5.61
CA GLY A 7 5.83 6.03 5.99
C GLY A 7 5.75 5.68 7.48
N ASP A 8 4.81 6.26 8.22
CA ASP A 8 4.58 5.93 9.63
C ASP A 8 3.71 4.68 9.76
N GLU A 9 4.26 3.62 10.33
CA GLU A 9 3.59 2.34 10.54
C GLU A 9 2.48 2.41 11.62
N LEU A 10 2.54 3.40 12.50
CA LEU A 10 1.57 3.60 13.56
C LEU A 10 0.57 4.73 13.25
N ALA A 11 0.59 5.26 12.03
CA ALA A 11 -0.29 6.34 11.63
C ALA A 11 -1.77 5.97 11.74
N ILE A 12 -2.54 6.84 12.39
CA ILE A 12 -4.00 6.77 12.43
C ILE A 12 -4.53 8.13 11.97
N SER A 13 -5.34 8.13 10.91
CA SER A 13 -5.98 9.37 10.45
C SER A 13 -7.12 9.80 11.38
N SER A 14 -7.55 11.05 11.25
CA SER A 14 -8.73 11.58 11.99
C SER A 14 -10.02 10.80 11.71
N ARG A 15 -10.08 10.04 10.63
CA ARG A 15 -11.21 9.18 10.25
C ARG A 15 -10.99 7.71 10.63
N GLY A 16 -9.87 7.37 11.28
CA GLY A 16 -9.55 6.01 11.74
C GLY A 16 -8.92 5.12 10.67
N ALA A 17 -8.41 5.67 9.57
CA ALA A 17 -7.59 4.90 8.62
C ALA A 17 -6.24 4.57 9.27
N MET A 18 -5.74 3.35 9.03
CA MET A 18 -4.67 2.75 9.84
C MET A 18 -3.43 2.41 9.01
N CYS A 19 -2.28 2.60 9.63
CA CYS A 19 -0.96 2.14 9.22
C CYS A 19 -0.49 2.71 7.86
N LEU A 20 0.46 2.06 7.22
CA LEU A 20 1.17 2.51 6.01
C LEU A 20 0.25 2.81 4.82
N MET A 21 -0.74 1.96 4.58
CA MET A 21 -1.66 2.06 3.46
C MET A 21 -2.97 2.75 3.79
N GLN A 22 -3.13 3.21 5.04
CA GLN A 22 -4.30 3.95 5.51
C GLN A 22 -5.63 3.24 5.18
N LEU A 23 -5.69 1.97 5.55
CA LEU A 23 -6.91 1.18 5.38
C LEU A 23 -7.93 1.48 6.48
N MET A 24 -9.20 1.63 6.09
CA MET A 24 -10.28 1.74 7.06
C MET A 24 -10.48 0.40 7.79
N PRO A 25 -10.91 0.41 9.07
CA PRO A 25 -11.08 -0.80 9.86
C PRO A 25 -11.90 -1.90 9.19
N ASN A 26 -13.04 -1.56 8.60
CA ASN A 26 -13.88 -2.53 7.90
C ASN A 26 -13.20 -3.14 6.68
N THR A 27 -12.47 -2.31 5.90
CA THR A 27 -11.69 -2.76 4.75
C THR A 27 -10.56 -3.70 5.19
N TRP A 28 -9.87 -3.36 6.30
CA TRP A 28 -8.87 -4.24 6.88
C TRP A 28 -9.45 -5.61 7.25
N VAL A 29 -10.56 -5.63 7.99
CA VAL A 29 -11.21 -6.89 8.42
C VAL A 29 -11.58 -7.75 7.21
N GLU A 30 -12.17 -7.17 6.17
CA GLU A 30 -12.54 -7.91 4.96
C GLU A 30 -11.31 -8.51 4.26
N LEU A 31 -10.27 -7.71 4.08
CA LEU A 31 -9.05 -8.13 3.38
C LEU A 31 -8.23 -9.12 4.20
N SER A 32 -8.11 -8.93 5.52
CA SER A 32 -7.37 -9.85 6.39
C SER A 32 -7.98 -11.25 6.39
N VAL A 33 -9.29 -11.36 6.42
CA VAL A 33 -9.99 -12.65 6.30
C VAL A 33 -9.81 -13.25 4.91
N ARG A 34 -9.99 -12.45 3.86
CA ARG A 34 -9.94 -12.90 2.46
C ARG A 34 -8.55 -13.42 2.06
N TYR A 35 -7.49 -12.81 2.57
CA TYR A 35 -6.11 -13.15 2.23
C TYR A 35 -5.36 -13.92 3.32
N GLY A 36 -6.03 -14.28 4.42
CA GLY A 36 -5.42 -15.03 5.52
C GLY A 36 -4.30 -14.28 6.22
N LEU A 37 -4.44 -12.95 6.35
CA LEU A 37 -3.48 -12.08 7.02
C LEU A 37 -3.65 -12.17 8.55
N GLY A 38 -2.69 -11.61 9.29
CA GLY A 38 -2.76 -11.50 10.74
C GLY A 38 -3.93 -10.66 11.25
N VAL A 39 -4.04 -10.56 12.56
CA VAL A 39 -5.13 -9.80 13.22
C VAL A 39 -4.76 -8.34 13.47
N ASP A 40 -3.47 -8.00 13.41
CA ASP A 40 -2.96 -6.67 13.70
C ASP A 40 -2.91 -5.80 12.43
N PRO A 41 -3.75 -4.75 12.33
CA PRO A 41 -3.72 -3.83 11.19
C PRO A 41 -2.45 -2.98 11.12
N PHE A 42 -1.63 -2.95 12.18
CA PHE A 42 -0.38 -2.22 12.24
C PHE A 42 0.85 -3.10 11.91
N ASP A 43 0.64 -4.38 11.61
CA ASP A 43 1.70 -5.17 10.97
C ASP A 43 1.98 -4.60 9.58
N ALA A 44 3.20 -4.07 9.39
CA ALA A 44 3.58 -3.35 8.17
C ALA A 44 3.50 -4.24 6.92
N HIS A 45 3.92 -5.50 7.02
CA HIS A 45 3.88 -6.46 5.92
C HIS A 45 2.43 -6.76 5.50
N ASP A 46 1.60 -7.12 6.45
CA ASP A 46 0.21 -7.49 6.19
C ASP A 46 -0.61 -6.29 5.72
N ASN A 47 -0.35 -5.09 6.28
CA ASN A 47 -1.01 -3.86 5.85
C ASN A 47 -0.68 -3.50 4.39
N VAL A 48 0.59 -3.66 3.98
CA VAL A 48 1.00 -3.42 2.57
C VAL A 48 0.35 -4.43 1.63
N ILE A 49 0.28 -5.70 1.99
CA ILE A 49 -0.40 -6.73 1.19
C ILE A 49 -1.89 -6.40 1.04
N ALA A 50 -2.56 -6.10 2.13
CA ALA A 50 -3.97 -5.72 2.11
C ALA A 50 -4.22 -4.48 1.25
N GLY A 51 -3.39 -3.44 1.42
CA GLY A 51 -3.48 -2.21 0.63
C GLY A 51 -3.25 -2.42 -0.86
N ALA A 52 -2.28 -3.26 -1.22
CA ALA A 52 -2.02 -3.62 -2.62
C ALA A 52 -3.20 -4.41 -3.22
N ALA A 53 -3.76 -5.35 -2.46
CA ALA A 53 -4.95 -6.09 -2.87
C ALA A 53 -6.16 -5.17 -3.08
N TYR A 54 -6.36 -4.21 -2.17
CA TYR A 54 -7.43 -3.22 -2.29
C TYR A 54 -7.24 -2.30 -3.50
N LEU A 55 -6.01 -1.84 -3.75
CA LEU A 55 -5.69 -1.08 -4.96
C LEU A 55 -6.00 -1.87 -6.24
N LYS A 56 -5.67 -3.16 -6.24
CA LYS A 56 -5.99 -4.03 -7.37
C LYS A 56 -7.50 -4.18 -7.56
N ASP A 57 -8.26 -4.41 -6.49
CA ASP A 57 -9.72 -4.50 -6.55
C ASP A 57 -10.33 -3.21 -7.13
N MET A 58 -9.81 -2.04 -6.71
CA MET A 58 -10.27 -0.75 -7.26
C MET A 58 -9.88 -0.58 -8.73
N HIS A 59 -8.68 -1.01 -9.12
CA HIS A 59 -8.24 -0.95 -10.51
C HIS A 59 -9.07 -1.89 -11.41
N ASP A 60 -9.35 -3.10 -10.97
CA ASP A 60 -10.16 -4.06 -11.74
C ASP A 60 -11.60 -3.56 -11.93
N ARG A 61 -12.13 -2.80 -10.97
CA ARG A 61 -13.49 -2.29 -10.97
C ARG A 61 -13.66 -0.95 -11.71
N PHE A 62 -12.73 -0.04 -11.56
CA PHE A 62 -12.83 1.34 -12.04
C PHE A 62 -11.80 1.72 -13.10
N GLY A 63 -10.91 0.81 -13.46
CA GLY A 63 -9.86 1.03 -14.44
C GLY A 63 -8.78 2.01 -14.01
N SER A 64 -7.80 2.23 -14.90
CA SER A 64 -6.63 3.07 -14.61
C SER A 64 -6.96 4.53 -14.31
N ALA A 65 -8.06 5.06 -14.83
CA ALA A 65 -8.46 6.46 -14.61
C ALA A 65 -9.17 6.68 -13.27
N GLY A 66 -9.81 5.65 -12.71
CA GLY A 66 -10.71 5.78 -11.56
C GLY A 66 -10.21 5.19 -10.26
N PHE A 67 -9.28 4.24 -10.30
CA PHE A 67 -8.94 3.44 -9.13
C PHE A 67 -8.38 4.23 -7.95
N LEU A 68 -7.59 5.27 -8.19
CA LEU A 68 -7.06 6.13 -7.12
C LEU A 68 -8.18 6.91 -6.41
N GLY A 69 -9.12 7.45 -7.19
CA GLY A 69 -10.28 8.15 -6.64
C GLY A 69 -11.16 7.21 -5.81
N ALA A 70 -11.38 6.00 -6.31
CA ALA A 70 -12.15 4.97 -5.61
C ALA A 70 -11.44 4.45 -4.35
N TYR A 71 -10.12 4.30 -4.39
CA TYR A 71 -9.32 3.91 -3.23
C TYR A 71 -9.46 4.93 -2.10
N HIS A 72 -9.28 6.21 -2.40
CA HIS A 72 -9.26 7.27 -1.39
C HIS A 72 -10.67 7.69 -0.92
N ALA A 73 -11.63 7.84 -1.84
CA ALA A 73 -12.99 8.25 -1.48
C ALA A 73 -13.85 7.09 -0.95
N GLY A 74 -13.45 5.85 -1.23
CA GLY A 74 -14.25 4.66 -1.08
C GLY A 74 -15.09 4.33 -2.33
N PRO A 75 -15.27 3.04 -2.65
CA PRO A 75 -15.92 2.61 -3.90
C PRO A 75 -17.37 3.11 -4.02
N ALA A 76 -18.15 3.07 -2.95
CA ALA A 76 -19.54 3.53 -2.97
C ALA A 76 -19.68 5.04 -3.31
N ARG A 77 -18.80 5.86 -2.74
CA ARG A 77 -18.79 7.31 -3.04
C ARG A 77 -18.30 7.58 -4.46
N TYR A 78 -17.33 6.81 -4.93
CA TYR A 78 -16.85 6.93 -6.30
C TYR A 78 -17.92 6.50 -7.32
N GLU A 79 -18.68 5.44 -7.04
CA GLU A 79 -19.83 5.05 -7.86
C GLU A 79 -20.93 6.12 -7.90
N GLN A 80 -21.22 6.73 -6.75
CA GLN A 80 -22.18 7.83 -6.71
C GLN A 80 -21.70 9.01 -7.57
N HIS A 81 -20.40 9.33 -7.52
CA HIS A 81 -19.80 10.34 -8.40
C HIS A 81 -20.01 10.01 -9.88
N LEU A 82 -19.73 8.76 -10.29
CA LEU A 82 -19.94 8.33 -11.67
C LEU A 82 -21.41 8.37 -12.10
N ALA A 83 -22.33 7.99 -11.22
CA ALA A 83 -23.76 7.90 -11.52
C ALA A 83 -24.44 9.27 -11.56
N THR A 84 -24.04 10.21 -10.72
CA THR A 84 -24.75 11.50 -10.53
C THR A 84 -23.98 12.72 -11.04
N GLY A 85 -22.68 12.57 -11.34
CA GLY A 85 -21.80 13.70 -11.65
C GLY A 85 -21.44 14.57 -10.43
N GLN A 86 -21.85 14.17 -9.22
CA GLN A 86 -21.50 14.90 -8.00
C GLN A 86 -19.97 14.93 -7.82
N PRO A 87 -19.34 16.10 -7.56
CA PRO A 87 -17.91 16.18 -7.45
C PRO A 87 -17.36 15.35 -6.28
N LEU A 88 -16.18 14.76 -6.47
CA LEU A 88 -15.45 14.11 -5.40
C LEU A 88 -14.99 15.14 -4.36
N PRO A 89 -14.78 14.71 -3.10
CA PRO A 89 -14.20 15.58 -2.07
C PRO A 89 -12.88 16.21 -2.53
N GLN A 90 -12.62 17.45 -2.13
CA GLN A 90 -11.38 18.16 -2.47
C GLN A 90 -10.12 17.38 -2.04
N GLU A 91 -10.18 16.69 -0.90
CA GLU A 91 -9.12 15.81 -0.41
C GLU A 91 -8.81 14.69 -1.40
N THR A 92 -9.85 14.08 -1.99
CA THR A 92 -9.69 13.01 -2.98
C THR A 92 -9.09 13.54 -4.27
N ILE A 93 -9.52 14.72 -4.72
CA ILE A 93 -8.95 15.37 -5.92
C ILE A 93 -7.47 15.68 -5.70
N ALA A 94 -7.12 16.24 -4.55
CA ALA A 94 -5.74 16.54 -4.19
C ALA A 94 -4.88 15.26 -4.10
N TYR A 95 -5.42 14.20 -3.52
CA TYR A 95 -4.77 12.90 -3.43
C TYR A 95 -4.46 12.33 -4.83
N VAL A 96 -5.45 12.28 -5.71
CA VAL A 96 -5.26 11.78 -7.09
C VAL A 96 -4.20 12.60 -7.82
N ALA A 97 -4.24 13.93 -7.70
CA ALA A 97 -3.24 14.81 -8.31
C ALA A 97 -1.81 14.57 -7.77
N ALA A 98 -1.68 14.23 -6.48
CA ALA A 98 -0.38 13.95 -5.85
C ALA A 98 0.17 12.57 -6.22
N VAL A 99 -0.69 11.55 -6.40
CA VAL A 99 -0.26 10.17 -6.62
C VAL A 99 -0.05 9.86 -8.11
N THR A 100 -0.88 10.41 -8.99
CA THR A 100 -0.81 10.12 -10.43
C THR A 100 0.60 10.30 -11.02
N PRO A 101 1.35 11.36 -10.74
CA PRO A 101 2.71 11.51 -11.27
C PRO A 101 3.70 10.45 -10.76
N LEU A 102 3.40 9.81 -9.62
CA LEU A 102 4.26 8.78 -9.02
C LEU A 102 4.08 7.41 -9.66
N LEU A 103 2.99 7.20 -10.39
CA LEU A 103 2.73 5.92 -11.08
C LEU A 103 3.54 5.76 -12.37
N GLY A 104 4.14 6.83 -12.87
CA GLY A 104 4.78 6.86 -14.19
C GLY A 104 3.74 6.79 -15.32
N ASP A 105 4.12 7.21 -16.49
CA ASP A 105 3.34 6.95 -17.70
C ASP A 105 3.34 5.44 -17.92
N GLY A 106 2.17 4.80 -17.97
CA GLY A 106 2.03 3.35 -18.12
C GLY A 106 2.67 2.74 -19.39
N ASN A 107 3.40 3.55 -20.15
CA ASN A 107 4.32 3.21 -21.23
C ASN A 107 5.79 3.18 -20.78
N GLY A 108 6.05 3.26 -19.46
CA GLY A 108 7.40 3.06 -18.96
C GLY A 108 7.89 1.69 -19.40
N GLU A 109 8.85 1.66 -20.32
CA GLU A 109 9.75 0.54 -20.46
C GLU A 109 10.06 0.07 -19.03
N HIS A 110 9.65 -1.13 -18.70
CA HIS A 110 10.17 -1.82 -17.54
C HIS A 110 11.69 -1.86 -17.71
N THR A 111 12.36 -0.81 -17.27
CA THR A 111 13.78 -0.96 -16.99
C THR A 111 13.81 -2.09 -15.98
N PRO A 112 14.26 -3.30 -16.35
CA PRO A 112 14.29 -4.38 -15.38
C PRO A 112 15.14 -3.84 -14.25
N VAL A 113 14.53 -3.69 -13.06
CA VAL A 113 15.30 -3.47 -11.84
C VAL A 113 16.33 -4.59 -11.91
N ARG A 114 17.57 -4.23 -12.20
CA ARG A 114 18.70 -5.16 -12.13
C ARG A 114 18.72 -5.56 -10.66
N ILE A 115 17.96 -6.61 -10.36
CA ILE A 115 18.18 -7.35 -9.13
C ILE A 115 19.62 -7.78 -9.27
N ARG A 116 20.53 -7.07 -8.60
CA ARG A 116 21.88 -7.58 -8.39
C ARG A 116 21.62 -8.98 -7.90
N ARG A 117 21.98 -9.97 -8.71
CA ARG A 117 21.96 -11.38 -8.27
C ARG A 117 22.65 -11.34 -6.93
N GLY A 118 21.87 -11.52 -5.88
CA GLY A 118 22.35 -11.48 -4.52
C GLY A 118 23.53 -12.42 -4.44
N VAL A 119 24.59 -12.00 -3.76
CA VAL A 119 25.63 -12.91 -3.30
C VAL A 119 24.91 -14.14 -2.77
N PRO A 120 25.30 -15.37 -3.17
CA PRO A 120 24.68 -16.57 -2.63
C PRO A 120 24.58 -16.41 -1.13
N TRP A 121 23.44 -16.75 -0.53
CA TRP A 121 23.18 -16.56 0.90
C TRP A 121 24.29 -17.09 1.79
N GLN A 122 25.06 -18.11 1.32
CA GLN A 122 26.25 -18.68 1.97
C GLN A 122 27.46 -17.70 2.03
N GLY A 123 27.46 -16.65 1.19
CA GLY A 123 28.50 -15.63 1.17
C GLY A 123 28.03 -14.26 1.68
N ALA A 124 26.82 -14.17 2.24
CA ALA A 124 26.34 -12.93 2.81
C ALA A 124 27.08 -12.63 4.14
N PRO A 125 27.58 -11.40 4.36
CA PRO A 125 28.34 -11.04 5.57
C PRO A 125 27.47 -10.95 6.85
N LEU A 126 26.32 -11.64 6.86
CA LEU A 126 25.40 -11.68 8.01
C LEU A 126 25.73 -12.80 8.99
N PHE A 127 26.68 -13.70 8.67
CA PHE A 127 27.21 -14.62 9.65
C PHE A 127 28.36 -13.95 10.38
N VAL A 128 28.05 -13.30 11.50
CA VAL A 128 29.08 -12.92 12.48
C VAL A 128 29.63 -14.21 13.06
N GLU A 129 30.87 -14.53 12.76
CA GLU A 129 31.60 -15.58 13.50
C GLU A 129 31.55 -15.21 14.98
N ARG A 130 30.86 -16.03 15.76
CA ARG A 130 30.89 -15.93 17.21
C ARG A 130 32.30 -16.23 17.67
N SER A 131 33.09 -15.20 17.92
CA SER A 131 34.37 -15.40 18.56
C SER A 131 34.12 -16.08 19.91
N GLU A 132 34.65 -17.29 20.06
CA GLU A 132 34.64 -18.01 21.33
C GLU A 132 35.33 -17.13 22.39
N ALA A 133 34.52 -16.53 23.26
CA ALA A 133 35.07 -15.91 24.46
C ALA A 133 35.62 -17.02 25.36
N ARG A 134 36.93 -17.15 25.34
CA ARG A 134 37.68 -17.98 26.28
C ARG A 134 37.49 -17.37 27.66
N TRP A 135 36.73 -18.05 28.52
CA TRP A 135 36.68 -17.75 29.94
C TRP A 135 37.94 -18.35 30.58
N LEU A 136 38.85 -17.49 31.06
CA LEU A 136 39.83 -17.83 32.08
C LEU A 136 39.28 -17.47 33.44
#